data_9c2847f10aed18ff6810a2d5c80e6462
#
_entry.id   9c2847f10aed18ff6810a2d5c80e6462
#
_cell.length_a   1.000
_cell.length_b   1.000
_cell.length_c   1.000
_cell.angle_alpha   90.00
_cell.angle_beta   90.00
_cell.angle_gamma   90.00
#
_symmetry.space_group_name_H-M   'P 1'
#
loop_
_entity.id
_entity.type
_entity.pdbx_description
1 polymer ?
#
loop_
_entity_poly.entity_id
_entity_poly.type
_entity_poly.pdbx_seq_one_letter_code
_entity_poly.pdbx_strand_id
1 'polypeptide(L)'
;LWTKVNQFEIEGLPQSALKVVNTIAKKAKKDKNDAQIVKSMLFKSKFALILEEDAQLKVINDFKTEIAQSEFPTTNILESLLANLYWQYFQENRHTFYNRTKTEEKVDTVDFRTWDLQTLFEEIHLHFKNSLKSGLMLQQEDLRQYYVLLQVATESNGSKSAAGMVIGSNASSGSGAQSYVQFQA
;
A
#
# COMPACT_ATOMS: atom_id res chain seq x y z
N LEU A 1 -7.88 -19.84 -2.06
CA LEU A 1 -6.48 -19.42 -2.13
C LEU A 1 -6.13 -18.46 -0.98
N TRP A 2 -6.95 -17.46 -0.66
CA TRP A 2 -6.67 -16.54 0.47
C TRP A 2 -6.56 -17.24 1.80
N THR A 3 -7.39 -18.25 2.09
CA THR A 3 -7.28 -19.10 3.28
C THR A 3 -5.88 -19.70 3.43
N LYS A 4 -5.26 -20.10 2.29
CA LYS A 4 -3.90 -20.66 2.30
C LYS A 4 -2.84 -19.58 2.54
N VAL A 5 -3.06 -18.35 2.03
CA VAL A 5 -2.18 -17.21 2.32
C VAL A 5 -2.19 -16.93 3.83
N ASN A 6 -3.38 -16.82 4.43
CA ASN A 6 -3.53 -16.58 5.86
C ASN A 6 -2.88 -17.68 6.70
N GLN A 7 -3.03 -18.95 6.29
CA GLN A 7 -2.39 -20.06 6.98
C GLN A 7 -0.86 -19.92 6.97
N PHE A 8 -0.25 -19.68 5.81
CA PHE A 8 1.19 -19.47 5.73
C PHE A 8 1.68 -18.25 6.49
N GLU A 9 0.85 -17.22 6.59
CA GLU A 9 1.17 -16.04 7.39
C GLU A 9 1.20 -16.39 8.90
N ILE A 10 0.21 -17.13 9.40
CA ILE A 10 0.16 -17.61 10.79
C ILE A 10 1.34 -18.54 11.10
N GLU A 11 1.74 -19.37 10.14
CA GLU A 11 2.89 -20.28 10.24
C GLU A 11 4.25 -19.58 10.13
N GLY A 12 4.28 -18.25 9.87
CA GLY A 12 5.52 -17.49 9.68
C GLY A 12 6.28 -17.85 8.39
N LEU A 13 5.56 -18.22 7.34
CA LEU A 13 6.10 -18.64 6.04
C LEU A 13 5.83 -17.60 4.93
N PRO A 14 6.39 -16.38 5.01
CA PRO A 14 6.05 -15.29 4.09
C PRO A 14 6.43 -15.58 2.62
N GLN A 15 7.48 -16.35 2.37
CA GLN A 15 7.84 -16.76 1.00
C GLN A 15 6.78 -17.67 0.36
N SER A 16 6.23 -18.60 1.15
CA SER A 16 5.16 -19.49 0.69
C SER A 16 3.86 -18.74 0.47
N ALA A 17 3.54 -17.82 1.37
CA ALA A 17 2.41 -16.91 1.23
C ALA A 17 2.54 -16.07 -0.07
N LEU A 18 3.69 -15.47 -0.32
CA LEU A 18 3.97 -14.65 -1.51
C LEU A 18 3.78 -15.45 -2.81
N LYS A 19 4.19 -16.72 -2.87
CA LYS A 19 3.95 -17.60 -4.03
C LYS A 19 2.47 -17.77 -4.33
N VAL A 20 1.65 -17.96 -3.29
CA VAL A 20 0.20 -18.08 -3.45
C VAL A 20 -0.42 -16.74 -3.88
N VAL A 21 0.01 -15.62 -3.29
CA VAL A 21 -0.44 -14.28 -3.68
C VAL A 21 -0.11 -14.00 -5.15
N ASN A 22 1.07 -14.36 -5.63
CA ASN A 22 1.43 -14.23 -7.04
C ASN A 22 0.51 -15.05 -7.97
N THR A 23 0.07 -16.21 -7.52
CA THR A 23 -0.91 -17.02 -8.27
C THR A 23 -2.27 -16.35 -8.30
N ILE A 24 -2.71 -15.77 -7.17
CA ILE A 24 -3.97 -15.01 -7.09
C ILE A 24 -3.89 -13.79 -8.02
N ALA A 25 -2.80 -13.02 -7.98
CA ALA A 25 -2.60 -11.84 -8.82
C ALA A 25 -2.69 -12.16 -10.32
N LYS A 26 -2.04 -13.24 -10.77
CA LYS A 26 -2.12 -13.70 -12.17
C LYS A 26 -3.55 -14.05 -12.57
N LYS A 27 -4.29 -14.74 -11.68
CA LYS A 27 -5.68 -15.08 -11.92
C LYS A 27 -6.57 -13.83 -11.94
N ALA A 28 -6.39 -12.92 -10.98
CA ALA A 28 -7.14 -11.66 -10.89
C ALA A 28 -6.99 -10.82 -12.17
N LYS A 29 -5.76 -10.71 -12.70
CA LYS A 29 -5.51 -10.02 -13.97
C LYS A 29 -6.20 -10.70 -15.15
N LYS A 30 -6.14 -12.02 -15.24
CA LYS A 30 -6.84 -12.77 -16.28
C LYS A 30 -8.36 -12.58 -16.23
N ASP A 31 -8.92 -12.61 -15.02
CA ASP A 31 -10.35 -12.50 -14.76
C ASP A 31 -10.84 -11.04 -14.71
N LYS A 32 -9.93 -10.05 -14.89
CA LYS A 32 -10.18 -8.60 -14.77
C LYS A 32 -10.90 -8.25 -13.44
N ASN A 33 -10.47 -8.86 -12.35
CA ASN A 33 -11.04 -8.62 -11.03
C ASN A 33 -10.20 -7.59 -10.26
N ASP A 34 -10.60 -6.33 -10.37
CA ASP A 34 -9.87 -5.17 -9.84
C ASP A 34 -9.65 -5.23 -8.32
N ALA A 35 -10.68 -5.60 -7.57
CA ALA A 35 -10.55 -5.73 -6.12
C ALA A 35 -9.49 -6.77 -5.72
N GLN A 36 -9.41 -7.89 -6.45
CA GLN A 36 -8.39 -8.91 -6.21
C GLN A 36 -7.00 -8.47 -6.70
N ILE A 37 -6.92 -7.65 -7.76
CA ILE A 37 -5.66 -7.04 -8.21
C ILE A 37 -5.11 -6.17 -7.09
N VAL A 38 -5.91 -5.21 -6.58
CA VAL A 38 -5.50 -4.31 -5.50
C VAL A 38 -5.13 -5.11 -4.25
N LYS A 39 -5.96 -6.07 -3.81
CA LYS A 39 -5.66 -6.92 -2.65
C LYS A 39 -4.34 -7.66 -2.82
N SER A 40 -4.10 -8.22 -3.99
CA SER A 40 -2.84 -8.92 -4.28
C SER A 40 -1.63 -7.99 -4.23
N MET A 41 -1.76 -6.74 -4.70
CA MET A 41 -0.70 -5.74 -4.61
C MET A 41 -0.34 -5.43 -3.15
N LEU A 42 -1.34 -5.21 -2.30
CA LEU A 42 -1.13 -4.95 -0.87
C LEU A 42 -0.40 -6.10 -0.17
N PHE A 43 -0.84 -7.35 -0.41
CA PHE A 43 -0.18 -8.52 0.19
C PHE A 43 1.22 -8.78 -0.37
N LYS A 44 1.46 -8.53 -1.66
CA LYS A 44 2.81 -8.58 -2.24
C LYS A 44 3.74 -7.58 -1.56
N SER A 45 3.28 -6.33 -1.38
CA SER A 45 4.04 -5.29 -0.70
C SER A 45 4.37 -5.69 0.73
N LYS A 46 3.37 -6.18 1.48
CA LYS A 46 3.55 -6.68 2.84
C LYS A 46 4.66 -7.74 2.92
N PHE A 47 4.58 -8.77 2.07
CA PHE A 47 5.57 -9.85 2.13
C PHE A 47 6.93 -9.44 1.56
N ALA A 48 6.99 -8.53 0.57
CA ALA A 48 8.25 -7.99 0.10
C ALA A 48 8.99 -7.23 1.21
N LEU A 49 8.30 -6.37 1.94
CA LEU A 49 8.87 -5.61 3.07
C LEU A 49 9.36 -6.50 4.22
N ILE A 50 8.80 -7.70 4.38
CA ILE A 50 9.26 -8.69 5.37
C ILE A 50 10.52 -9.45 4.88
N LEU A 51 10.61 -9.70 3.57
CA LEU A 51 11.62 -10.60 3.00
C LEU A 51 12.88 -9.88 2.52
N GLU A 52 12.79 -8.61 2.17
CA GLU A 52 13.86 -7.85 1.52
C GLU A 52 14.08 -6.53 2.26
N GLU A 53 15.32 -6.23 2.67
CA GLU A 53 15.67 -4.98 3.38
C GLU A 53 15.37 -3.72 2.55
N ASP A 54 15.59 -3.78 1.22
CA ASP A 54 15.39 -2.66 0.30
C ASP A 54 14.10 -2.75 -0.52
N ALA A 55 13.11 -3.49 -0.03
CA ALA A 55 11.85 -3.72 -0.76
C ALA A 55 11.06 -2.44 -1.06
N GLN A 56 11.25 -1.36 -0.30
CA GLN A 56 10.49 -0.13 -0.45
C GLN A 56 10.54 0.44 -1.87
N LEU A 57 11.74 0.51 -2.47
CA LEU A 57 11.89 1.01 -3.83
C LEU A 57 11.17 0.12 -4.84
N LYS A 58 11.29 -1.19 -4.69
CA LYS A 58 10.62 -2.18 -5.53
C LYS A 58 9.10 -2.08 -5.41
N VAL A 59 8.59 -1.97 -4.19
CA VAL A 59 7.14 -1.81 -3.93
C VAL A 59 6.60 -0.56 -4.63
N ILE A 60 7.26 0.58 -4.49
CA ILE A 60 6.86 1.82 -5.16
C ILE A 60 6.85 1.65 -6.69
N ASN A 61 7.89 1.04 -7.26
CA ASN A 61 7.97 0.80 -8.71
C ASN A 61 6.90 -0.18 -9.19
N ASP A 62 6.58 -1.21 -8.41
CA ASP A 62 5.49 -2.14 -8.71
C ASP A 62 4.14 -1.42 -8.73
N PHE A 63 3.88 -0.51 -7.77
CA PHE A 63 2.66 0.32 -7.78
C PHE A 63 2.61 1.23 -9.00
N LYS A 64 3.69 1.94 -9.33
CA LYS A 64 3.75 2.80 -10.53
C LYS A 64 3.47 2.00 -11.81
N THR A 65 4.03 0.80 -11.90
CA THR A 65 3.81 -0.10 -13.04
C THR A 65 2.34 -0.54 -13.13
N GLU A 66 1.73 -0.90 -12.01
CA GLU A 66 0.32 -1.32 -11.98
C GLU A 66 -0.62 -0.16 -12.30
N ILE A 67 -0.36 1.04 -11.78
CA ILE A 67 -1.11 2.27 -12.09
C ILE A 67 -1.12 2.53 -13.59
N ALA A 68 0.03 2.39 -14.25
CA ALA A 68 0.16 2.62 -15.70
C ALA A 68 -0.63 1.59 -16.55
N GLN A 69 -0.96 0.44 -15.99
CA GLN A 69 -1.68 -0.65 -16.67
C GLN A 69 -3.16 -0.75 -16.26
N SER A 70 -3.57 0.00 -15.24
CA SER A 70 -4.91 -0.06 -14.66
C SER A 70 -5.81 1.02 -15.23
N GLU A 71 -7.10 0.75 -15.22
CA GLU A 71 -8.15 1.68 -15.63
C GLU A 71 -8.94 2.17 -14.41
N PHE A 72 -9.83 3.15 -14.63
CA PHE A 72 -10.78 3.61 -13.60
C PHE A 72 -11.70 2.46 -13.15
N PRO A 73 -12.01 2.32 -11.88
CA PRO A 73 -11.58 3.14 -10.73
C PRO A 73 -10.30 2.61 -10.05
N THR A 74 -9.75 1.50 -10.52
CA THR A 74 -8.57 0.83 -9.91
C THR A 74 -7.36 1.75 -9.89
N THR A 75 -7.12 2.52 -10.96
CA THR A 75 -6.06 3.53 -10.99
C THR A 75 -6.18 4.52 -9.84
N ASN A 76 -7.39 5.02 -9.56
CA ASN A 76 -7.63 5.98 -8.48
C ASN A 76 -7.30 5.38 -7.10
N ILE A 77 -7.67 4.12 -6.89
CA ILE A 77 -7.37 3.40 -5.63
C ILE A 77 -5.86 3.22 -5.47
N LEU A 78 -5.18 2.76 -6.51
CA LEU A 78 -3.73 2.55 -6.49
C LEU A 78 -2.95 3.86 -6.30
N GLU A 79 -3.38 4.96 -6.90
CA GLU A 79 -2.81 6.29 -6.70
C GLU A 79 -2.91 6.73 -5.23
N SER A 80 -4.07 6.52 -4.60
CA SER A 80 -4.25 6.81 -3.17
C SER A 80 -3.34 5.95 -2.28
N LEU A 81 -3.21 4.67 -2.60
CA LEU A 81 -2.32 3.75 -1.88
C LEU A 81 -0.85 4.12 -2.05
N LEU A 82 -0.44 4.51 -3.25
CA LEU A 82 0.92 4.95 -3.53
C LEU A 82 1.27 6.24 -2.77
N ALA A 83 0.36 7.22 -2.75
CA ALA A 83 0.52 8.43 -1.94
C ALA A 83 0.70 8.09 -0.45
N ASN A 84 -0.09 7.13 0.05
CA ASN A 84 0.02 6.68 1.44
C ASN A 84 1.34 5.95 1.72
N LEU A 85 1.87 5.16 0.79
CA LEU A 85 3.19 4.51 0.93
C LEU A 85 4.31 5.55 1.05
N TYR A 86 4.31 6.60 0.22
CA TYR A 86 5.26 7.70 0.35
C TYR A 86 5.10 8.46 1.68
N TRP A 87 3.87 8.68 2.12
CA TRP A 87 3.58 9.32 3.40
C TRP A 87 4.11 8.51 4.58
N GLN A 88 3.91 7.19 4.57
CA GLN A 88 4.44 6.30 5.59
C GLN A 88 5.97 6.32 5.62
N TYR A 89 6.61 6.25 4.45
CA TYR A 89 8.05 6.38 4.34
C TYR A 89 8.55 7.70 4.98
N PHE A 90 7.87 8.82 4.70
CA PHE A 90 8.19 10.09 5.36
C PHE A 90 8.06 9.98 6.87
N GLN A 91 6.97 9.42 7.40
CA GLN A 91 6.75 9.31 8.85
C GLN A 91 7.84 8.50 9.54
N GLU A 92 8.27 7.41 8.93
CA GLU A 92 9.34 6.54 9.45
C GLU A 92 10.71 7.22 9.39
N ASN A 93 10.96 8.04 8.38
CA ASN A 93 12.27 8.64 8.09
C ASN A 93 12.32 10.16 8.32
N ARG A 94 11.33 10.75 8.97
CA ARG A 94 11.21 12.22 9.12
C ARG A 94 12.46 12.90 9.67
N HIS A 95 13.17 12.26 10.60
CA HIS A 95 14.42 12.82 11.16
C HIS A 95 15.52 12.98 10.11
N THR A 96 15.59 12.06 9.16
CA THR A 96 16.54 12.12 8.06
C THR A 96 16.23 13.31 7.14
N PHE A 97 14.95 13.55 6.87
CA PHE A 97 14.52 14.66 6.01
C PHE A 97 14.77 16.04 6.61
N TYR A 98 14.62 16.21 7.92
CA TYR A 98 14.91 17.50 8.59
C TYR A 98 16.38 17.87 8.54
N ASN A 99 17.28 16.90 8.41
CA ASN A 99 18.72 17.10 8.35
C ASN A 99 19.26 17.19 6.91
N ARG A 100 18.42 16.95 5.90
CA ARG A 100 18.82 17.07 4.49
C ARG A 100 18.79 18.53 4.04
N THR A 101 19.90 18.96 3.44
CA THR A 101 19.94 20.24 2.73
C THR A 101 19.04 20.18 1.50
N LYS A 102 18.35 21.29 1.22
CA LYS A 102 17.63 21.44 -0.07
C LYS A 102 18.61 21.17 -1.21
N THR A 103 18.32 20.20 -2.03
CA THR A 103 19.02 19.99 -3.29
C THR A 103 18.24 20.71 -4.38
N GLU A 104 18.90 21.58 -5.14
CA GLU A 104 18.27 22.32 -6.26
C GLU A 104 17.94 21.38 -7.42
N GLU A 105 18.56 20.20 -7.47
CA GLU A 105 18.30 19.17 -8.49
C GLU A 105 17.93 17.85 -7.83
N LYS A 106 16.97 17.14 -8.42
CA LYS A 106 16.67 15.75 -8.06
C LYS A 106 17.91 14.89 -8.32
N VAL A 107 18.57 14.44 -7.27
CA VAL A 107 19.80 13.65 -7.36
C VAL A 107 19.57 12.33 -8.09
N ASP A 108 18.41 11.71 -7.88
CA ASP A 108 17.95 10.54 -8.64
C ASP A 108 16.42 10.57 -8.73
N THR A 109 15.90 10.62 -9.96
CA THR A 109 14.45 10.62 -10.20
C THR A 109 13.81 9.26 -9.94
N VAL A 110 14.59 8.19 -9.91
CA VAL A 110 14.11 6.81 -9.75
C VAL A 110 14.08 6.41 -8.28
N ASP A 111 15.12 6.76 -7.52
CA ASP A 111 15.19 6.41 -6.09
C ASP A 111 14.65 7.54 -5.21
N PHE A 112 13.37 7.42 -4.85
CA PHE A 112 12.68 8.40 -3.99
C PHE A 112 13.33 8.56 -2.60
N ARG A 113 14.15 7.62 -2.17
CA ARG A 113 14.85 7.66 -0.88
C ARG A 113 15.96 8.72 -0.86
N THR A 114 16.36 9.18 -2.04
CA THR A 114 17.37 10.27 -2.22
C THR A 114 16.73 11.67 -2.28
N TRP A 115 15.42 11.75 -2.40
CA TRP A 115 14.71 13.01 -2.58
C TRP A 115 14.77 13.89 -1.33
N ASP A 116 14.67 15.20 -1.55
CA ASP A 116 14.44 16.15 -0.48
C ASP A 116 12.97 16.14 -0.03
N LEU A 117 12.69 16.85 1.07
CA LEU A 117 11.36 16.90 1.66
C LEU A 117 10.33 17.50 0.68
N GLN A 118 10.71 18.56 -0.02
CA GLN A 118 9.82 19.25 -0.96
C GLN A 118 9.41 18.32 -2.11
N THR A 119 10.37 17.66 -2.72
CA THR A 119 10.15 16.71 -3.82
C THR A 119 9.25 15.55 -3.38
N LEU A 120 9.48 15.00 -2.19
CA LEU A 120 8.65 13.92 -1.67
C LEU A 120 7.21 14.36 -1.45
N PHE A 121 6.99 15.57 -0.89
CA PHE A 121 5.64 16.10 -0.67
C PHE A 121 4.93 16.47 -1.98
N GLU A 122 5.64 16.98 -2.97
CA GLU A 122 5.09 17.21 -4.31
C GLU A 122 4.56 15.91 -4.93
N GLU A 123 5.31 14.81 -4.79
CA GLU A 123 4.90 13.50 -5.29
C GLU A 123 3.70 12.95 -4.52
N ILE A 124 3.69 13.07 -3.19
CA ILE A 124 2.53 12.70 -2.35
C ILE A 124 1.28 13.46 -2.79
N HIS A 125 1.38 14.77 -2.96
CA HIS A 125 0.27 15.60 -3.42
C HIS A 125 -0.19 15.23 -4.82
N LEU A 126 0.74 14.95 -5.73
CA LEU A 126 0.43 14.52 -7.10
C LEU A 126 -0.42 13.26 -7.10
N HIS A 127 -0.01 12.25 -6.34
CA HIS A 127 -0.72 10.97 -6.27
C HIS A 127 -2.08 11.10 -5.57
N PHE A 128 -2.20 11.87 -4.48
CA PHE A 128 -3.51 12.16 -3.88
C PHE A 128 -4.42 12.93 -4.85
N LYS A 129 -3.90 13.92 -5.57
CA LYS A 129 -4.66 14.64 -6.59
C LYS A 129 -5.12 13.72 -7.72
N ASN A 130 -4.24 12.82 -8.16
CA ASN A 130 -4.57 11.83 -9.19
C ASN A 130 -5.66 10.88 -8.71
N SER A 131 -5.63 10.44 -7.46
CA SER A 131 -6.65 9.55 -6.88
C SER A 131 -8.05 10.16 -6.89
N LEU A 132 -8.16 11.48 -6.90
CA LEU A 132 -9.43 12.22 -6.93
C LEU A 132 -9.85 12.64 -8.35
N LYS A 133 -9.08 12.31 -9.39
CA LYS A 133 -9.50 12.55 -10.77
C LYS A 133 -10.83 11.86 -11.04
N SER A 134 -11.68 12.51 -11.82
CA SER A 134 -13.03 12.02 -12.12
C SER A 134 -13.94 11.88 -10.88
N GLY A 135 -13.83 12.81 -9.92
CA GLY A 135 -14.53 12.76 -8.64
C GLY A 135 -16.04 12.50 -8.72
N LEU A 136 -16.75 13.04 -9.74
CA LEU A 136 -18.17 12.75 -9.96
C LEU A 136 -18.42 11.28 -10.31
N MET A 137 -17.54 10.65 -11.10
CA MET A 137 -17.62 9.24 -11.43
C MET A 137 -17.33 8.37 -10.19
N LEU A 138 -16.33 8.77 -9.38
CA LEU A 138 -16.01 8.08 -8.13
C LEU A 138 -17.19 8.05 -7.14
N GLN A 139 -17.98 9.14 -7.09
CA GLN A 139 -19.19 9.20 -6.24
C GLN A 139 -20.31 8.23 -6.70
N GLN A 140 -20.31 7.83 -7.96
CA GLN A 140 -21.27 6.93 -8.54
C GLN A 140 -20.80 5.47 -8.52
N GLU A 141 -19.53 5.23 -8.16
CA GLU A 141 -18.94 3.90 -8.19
C GLU A 141 -19.49 3.01 -7.07
N ASP A 142 -19.82 1.77 -7.40
CA ASP A 142 -20.29 0.80 -6.42
C ASP A 142 -19.13 0.22 -5.62
N LEU A 143 -19.00 0.63 -4.37
CA LEU A 143 -17.95 0.18 -3.48
C LEU A 143 -18.08 -1.28 -3.03
N ARG A 144 -19.22 -1.95 -3.27
CA ARG A 144 -19.43 -3.33 -2.80
C ARG A 144 -18.40 -4.30 -3.34
N GLN A 145 -17.93 -4.10 -4.56
CA GLN A 145 -16.86 -4.92 -5.15
C GLN A 145 -15.51 -4.79 -4.39
N TYR A 146 -15.31 -3.68 -3.69
CA TYR A 146 -14.09 -3.39 -2.92
C TYR A 146 -14.22 -3.69 -1.42
N TYR A 147 -15.35 -4.21 -0.95
CA TYR A 147 -15.51 -4.56 0.48
C TYR A 147 -14.44 -5.52 1.00
N VAL A 148 -13.88 -6.33 0.12
CA VAL A 148 -12.74 -7.20 0.46
C VAL A 148 -11.49 -6.41 0.88
N LEU A 149 -11.40 -5.12 0.52
CA LEU A 149 -10.33 -4.19 0.91
C LEU A 149 -10.71 -3.36 2.14
N LEU A 150 -12.01 -3.14 2.32
CA LEU A 150 -12.59 -2.25 3.34
C LEU A 150 -13.04 -3.02 4.59
N GLN A 151 -12.47 -4.18 4.88
CA GLN A 151 -12.80 -4.89 6.12
C GLN A 151 -12.44 -3.99 7.31
N VAL A 152 -13.45 -3.28 7.79
CA VAL A 152 -13.38 -2.58 9.07
C VAL A 152 -13.20 -3.67 10.13
N ALA A 153 -12.18 -3.50 10.98
CA ALA A 153 -12.07 -4.30 12.17
C ALA A 153 -13.32 -4.04 13.03
N THR A 154 -14.32 -4.87 12.90
CA THR A 154 -15.38 -4.92 13.88
C THR A 154 -14.73 -5.45 15.14
N GLU A 155 -14.70 -4.63 16.18
CA GLU A 155 -14.36 -5.06 17.53
C GLU A 155 -15.31 -6.20 17.91
N SER A 156 -14.88 -7.42 17.64
CA SER A 156 -15.50 -8.58 18.24
C SER A 156 -14.82 -8.79 19.58
N ASN A 157 -15.53 -8.49 20.64
CA ASN A 157 -15.23 -9.05 21.96
C ASN A 157 -15.09 -10.57 21.82
N GLY A 158 -13.86 -11.02 21.87
CA GLY A 158 -13.49 -12.43 22.02
C GLY A 158 -13.65 -13.29 20.79
N SER A 159 -12.57 -13.45 20.05
CA SER A 159 -12.23 -14.53 19.14
C SER A 159 -11.85 -14.10 17.71
N LYS A 160 -10.55 -14.06 17.50
CA LYS A 160 -9.78 -14.38 16.30
C LYS A 160 -10.26 -13.94 14.92
N SER A 161 -9.55 -12.93 14.39
CA SER A 161 -8.95 -12.94 13.05
C SER A 161 -9.87 -12.78 11.86
N ALA A 162 -9.94 -11.56 11.37
CA ALA A 162 -10.18 -11.31 9.94
C ALA A 162 -9.19 -10.23 9.47
N ALA A 163 -8.40 -10.55 8.45
CA ALA A 163 -7.44 -9.62 7.86
C ALA A 163 -8.17 -8.46 7.18
N GLY A 164 -8.00 -7.27 7.70
CA GLY A 164 -8.54 -6.04 7.15
C GLY A 164 -7.48 -4.94 7.14
N MET A 165 -7.47 -4.14 6.09
CA MET A 165 -6.66 -2.94 6.02
C MET A 165 -7.34 -1.84 6.85
N VAL A 166 -6.72 -1.45 7.95
CA VAL A 166 -7.15 -0.25 8.70
C VAL A 166 -6.34 0.94 8.19
N ILE A 167 -6.99 1.83 7.46
CA ILE A 167 -6.48 3.17 7.22
C ILE A 167 -6.87 3.98 8.45
N GLY A 168 -6.10 3.89 9.51
CA GLY A 168 -6.33 4.60 10.76
C GLY A 168 -5.21 5.58 11.04
N SER A 169 -5.53 6.86 11.02
CA SER A 169 -4.71 7.90 11.63
C SER A 169 -4.86 7.80 13.15
N ASN A 170 -3.94 7.13 13.84
CA ASN A 170 -3.84 7.27 15.29
C ASN A 170 -2.76 8.31 15.61
N ALA A 171 -3.22 9.53 15.88
CA ALA A 171 -2.47 10.48 16.65
C ALA A 171 -2.62 10.09 18.13
N SER A 172 -1.62 9.42 18.71
CA SER A 172 -1.42 9.41 20.14
C SER A 172 0.06 9.31 20.49
N SER A 173 0.46 10.25 21.27
CA SER A 173 1.77 10.49 21.88
C SER A 173 2.33 9.26 22.59
N GLY A 174 3.60 8.96 22.32
CA GLY A 174 4.47 8.26 23.28
C GLY A 174 5.13 7.01 22.74
N SER A 175 6.46 7.11 22.61
CA SER A 175 7.48 6.06 22.55
C SER A 175 7.37 4.98 21.43
N GLY A 176 8.28 5.13 20.45
CA GLY A 176 8.97 3.98 19.83
C GLY A 176 8.12 2.87 19.21
N ALA A 177 7.00 3.18 18.57
CA ALA A 177 6.22 2.18 17.85
C ALA A 177 6.39 2.42 16.35
N GLN A 178 7.00 1.46 15.69
CA GLN A 178 7.04 1.36 14.24
C GLN A 178 5.61 1.31 13.72
N SER A 179 5.19 2.35 13.00
CA SER A 179 3.90 2.36 12.32
C SER A 179 4.03 1.59 11.02
N TYR A 180 3.85 0.29 11.11
CA TYR A 180 3.59 -0.54 9.94
C TYR A 180 2.19 -0.24 9.41
N VAL A 181 1.97 -0.41 8.10
CA VAL A 181 0.63 -0.74 7.61
C VAL A 181 0.20 -1.97 8.39
N GLN A 182 -0.55 -1.78 9.47
CA GLN A 182 -1.04 -2.91 10.24
C GLN A 182 -2.12 -3.60 9.42
N PHE A 183 -1.72 -4.62 8.71
CA PHE A 183 -2.64 -5.64 8.24
C PHE A 183 -2.96 -6.50 9.47
N GLN A 184 -4.04 -6.21 10.17
CA GLN A 184 -4.51 -7.11 11.20
C GLN A 184 -5.10 -8.35 10.53
N ALA A 185 -4.55 -9.50 10.91
CA ALA A 185 -5.07 -10.81 10.55
C ALA A 185 -6.23 -11.20 11.45
#